data_7d87f1c0dae80aff313a1410d1b385a8
#
_entry.id   7d87f1c0dae80aff313a1410d1b385a8
#
_cell.length_a   1.000
_cell.length_b   1.000
_cell.length_c   1.000
_cell.angle_alpha   90.00
_cell.angle_beta   90.00
_cell.angle_gamma   90.00
#
_symmetry.space_group_name_H-M   'P 1'
#
loop_
_entity.id
_entity.type
_entity.pdbx_description
1 polymer ?
#
loop_
_entity_poly.entity_id
_entity_poly.type
_entity_poly.pdbx_seq_one_letter_code
_entity_poly.pdbx_strand_id
1 'polypeptide(L)'
;VTETELINMAGYGEEEGTIDENEKRLIERAFAFGDLSVADVMSPRHKVFTLAATLSINEAAVELVGHPYSRVPLHGDDADEIIGVIHVRDLLSALSTGKDKAPVVEISRASYFVPESQSLTDTIAALRRERHHLAIVVDEHGVMEGIVTLEDLMEELVGEIYDESDIAPQEMTPQGADCVSIEGASEIRLLEEYFDVDLSGKPTDSVSRWVLEHIQRIPVADEIFNLEGFELPVLRANPRKINEVLIRRLSGGDRNSSSENA
;
A
#
# COMPACT_ATOMS: atom_id res chain seq x y z
N VAL A 1 -32.97 8.54 6.30
CA VAL A 1 -31.64 9.11 6.05
C VAL A 1 -30.87 8.06 5.28
N THR A 2 -30.38 8.38 4.11
CA THR A 2 -29.56 7.50 3.26
C THR A 2 -28.09 7.79 3.52
N GLU A 3 -27.21 6.85 3.12
CA GLU A 3 -25.76 7.02 3.16
C GLU A 3 -25.33 8.30 2.43
N THR A 4 -25.84 8.49 1.20
CA THR A 4 -25.58 9.70 0.40
C THR A 4 -25.98 10.98 1.14
N GLU A 5 -27.10 10.98 1.88
CA GLU A 5 -27.52 12.14 2.69
C GLU A 5 -26.53 12.39 3.83
N LEU A 6 -25.99 11.35 4.47
CA LEU A 6 -25.00 11.51 5.55
C LEU A 6 -23.66 12.04 5.01
N ILE A 7 -23.20 11.54 3.87
CA ILE A 7 -22.00 12.05 3.19
C ILE A 7 -22.16 13.52 2.82
N ASN A 8 -23.31 13.90 2.25
CA ASN A 8 -23.61 15.30 1.94
C ASN A 8 -23.65 16.18 3.19
N MET A 9 -24.21 15.69 4.30
CA MET A 9 -24.21 16.42 5.57
C MET A 9 -22.80 16.61 6.13
N ALA A 10 -21.92 15.62 5.96
CA ALA A 10 -20.50 15.73 6.30
C ALA A 10 -19.82 16.81 5.43
N GLY A 11 -20.12 16.87 4.13
CA GLY A 11 -19.63 17.93 3.25
C GLY A 11 -20.07 19.33 3.71
N TYR A 12 -21.34 19.53 4.08
CA TYR A 12 -21.79 20.79 4.64
C TYR A 12 -21.12 21.14 5.98
N GLY A 13 -20.88 20.12 6.83
CA GLY A 13 -20.17 20.32 8.10
C GLY A 13 -18.72 20.78 7.91
N GLU A 14 -18.05 20.30 6.86
CA GLU A 14 -16.70 20.74 6.48
C GLU A 14 -16.73 22.20 5.97
N GLU A 15 -17.65 22.54 5.06
CA GLU A 15 -17.80 23.92 4.55
C GLU A 15 -18.09 24.93 5.68
N GLU A 16 -18.85 24.54 6.71
CA GLU A 16 -19.14 25.36 7.89
C GLU A 16 -18.01 25.33 8.96
N GLY A 17 -16.97 24.50 8.77
CA GLY A 17 -15.86 24.33 9.72
C GLY A 17 -16.25 23.62 11.01
N THR A 18 -17.34 22.83 11.02
CA THR A 18 -17.81 22.04 12.17
C THR A 18 -17.07 20.72 12.28
N ILE A 19 -16.63 20.16 11.16
CA ILE A 19 -15.74 19.01 11.04
C ILE A 19 -14.58 19.36 10.11
N ASP A 20 -13.44 18.72 10.30
CA ASP A 20 -12.29 18.89 9.42
C ASP A 20 -12.32 17.91 8.23
N GLU A 21 -11.44 18.13 7.25
CA GLU A 21 -11.34 17.31 6.05
C GLU A 21 -11.02 15.84 6.36
N ASN A 22 -10.22 15.58 7.41
CA ASN A 22 -9.89 14.21 7.82
C ASN A 22 -11.10 13.50 8.42
N GLU A 23 -11.91 14.21 9.22
CA GLU A 23 -13.15 13.69 9.80
C GLU A 23 -14.16 13.36 8.69
N LYS A 24 -14.32 14.23 7.69
CA LYS A 24 -15.15 13.94 6.51
C LYS A 24 -14.66 12.73 5.76
N ARG A 25 -13.35 12.66 5.45
CA ARG A 25 -12.74 11.49 4.78
C ARG A 25 -12.96 10.19 5.55
N LEU A 26 -12.87 10.23 6.88
CA LEU A 26 -13.13 9.05 7.72
C LEU A 26 -14.58 8.58 7.59
N ILE A 27 -15.54 9.51 7.55
CA ILE A 27 -16.97 9.20 7.34
C ILE A 27 -17.18 8.54 5.97
N GLU A 28 -16.63 9.11 4.90
CA GLU A 28 -16.73 8.56 3.54
C GLU A 28 -16.11 7.15 3.45
N ARG A 29 -14.92 6.95 4.05
CA ARG A 29 -14.27 5.65 4.11
C ARG A 29 -15.04 4.63 4.94
N ALA A 30 -15.67 5.03 6.03
CA ALA A 30 -16.47 4.13 6.86
C ALA A 30 -17.66 3.56 6.10
N PHE A 31 -18.28 4.33 5.21
CA PHE A 31 -19.34 3.85 4.33
C PHE A 31 -18.79 2.92 3.25
N ALA A 32 -17.76 3.36 2.51
CA ALA A 32 -17.12 2.54 1.48
C ALA A 32 -16.61 1.20 2.03
N PHE A 33 -16.07 1.20 3.25
CA PHE A 33 -15.59 0.01 3.93
C PHE A 33 -16.68 -1.05 4.17
N GLY A 34 -17.91 -0.59 4.39
CA GLY A 34 -19.07 -1.50 4.57
C GLY A 34 -19.40 -2.35 3.36
N ASP A 35 -19.07 -1.87 2.16
CA ASP A 35 -19.36 -2.54 0.88
C ASP A 35 -18.22 -3.44 0.39
N LEU A 36 -17.03 -3.35 1.02
CA LEU A 36 -15.85 -4.13 0.62
C LEU A 36 -15.86 -5.55 1.20
N SER A 37 -15.33 -6.48 0.41
CA SER A 37 -15.04 -7.86 0.77
C SER A 37 -13.53 -8.08 0.99
N VAL A 38 -13.15 -9.20 1.57
CA VAL A 38 -11.74 -9.58 1.76
C VAL A 38 -11.00 -9.67 0.43
N ALA A 39 -11.66 -10.11 -0.67
CA ALA A 39 -11.09 -10.17 -2.00
C ALA A 39 -10.57 -8.81 -2.51
N ASP A 40 -11.22 -7.71 -2.09
CA ASP A 40 -10.87 -6.35 -2.53
C ASP A 40 -9.57 -5.83 -1.90
N VAL A 41 -9.20 -6.37 -0.71
CA VAL A 41 -8.08 -5.85 0.12
C VAL A 41 -6.94 -6.85 0.28
N MET A 42 -7.21 -8.15 0.13
CA MET A 42 -6.22 -9.20 0.37
C MET A 42 -4.95 -9.03 -0.47
N SER A 43 -3.82 -9.44 0.09
CA SER A 43 -2.62 -9.72 -0.69
C SER A 43 -2.83 -11.01 -1.45
N PRO A 44 -2.90 -10.98 -2.81
CA PRO A 44 -3.22 -12.16 -3.60
C PRO A 44 -2.09 -13.20 -3.54
N ARG A 45 -2.43 -14.47 -3.69
CA ARG A 45 -1.57 -15.66 -3.57
C ARG A 45 -0.19 -15.50 -4.22
N HIS A 46 -0.13 -14.99 -5.44
CA HIS A 46 1.14 -14.85 -6.17
C HIS A 46 2.13 -13.84 -5.56
N LYS A 47 1.69 -13.05 -4.57
CA LYS A 47 2.50 -12.09 -3.80
C LYS A 47 2.80 -12.56 -2.39
N VAL A 48 2.21 -13.68 -1.97
CA VAL A 48 2.39 -14.19 -0.61
C VAL A 48 3.68 -15.01 -0.53
N PHE A 49 4.55 -14.63 0.38
CA PHE A 49 5.72 -15.43 0.73
C PHE A 49 5.30 -16.52 1.72
N THR A 50 5.59 -17.78 1.37
CA THR A 50 5.31 -18.96 2.20
C THR A 50 6.58 -19.77 2.39
N LEU A 51 6.64 -20.60 3.42
CA LEU A 51 7.73 -21.53 3.68
C LEU A 51 7.22 -22.97 3.71
N ALA A 52 8.04 -23.91 3.26
CA ALA A 52 7.71 -25.34 3.38
C ALA A 52 7.79 -25.78 4.86
N ALA A 53 6.77 -26.47 5.34
CA ALA A 53 6.70 -26.95 6.71
C ALA A 53 7.77 -27.99 7.06
N THR A 54 8.37 -28.62 6.05
CA THR A 54 9.45 -29.61 6.18
C THR A 54 10.82 -28.99 6.45
N LEU A 55 10.99 -27.69 6.24
CA LEU A 55 12.25 -26.99 6.52
C LEU A 55 12.61 -27.11 8.01
N SER A 56 13.91 -27.20 8.30
CA SER A 56 14.40 -26.96 9.65
C SER A 56 14.27 -25.50 10.06
N ILE A 57 14.25 -25.21 11.34
CA ILE A 57 14.17 -23.84 11.87
C ILE A 57 15.32 -22.98 11.32
N ASN A 58 16.52 -23.55 11.16
CA ASN A 58 17.66 -22.84 10.59
C ASN A 58 17.48 -22.52 9.10
N GLU A 59 16.99 -23.48 8.30
CA GLU A 59 16.71 -23.26 6.86
C GLU A 59 15.62 -22.19 6.69
N ALA A 60 14.53 -22.28 7.44
CA ALA A 60 13.47 -21.28 7.44
C ALA A 60 13.98 -19.88 7.81
N ALA A 61 14.91 -19.79 8.78
CA ALA A 61 15.52 -18.51 9.13
C ALA A 61 16.39 -17.94 8.00
N VAL A 62 17.12 -18.78 7.28
CA VAL A 62 17.94 -18.36 6.12
C VAL A 62 17.04 -17.83 5.00
N GLU A 63 15.95 -18.52 4.69
CA GLU A 63 15.00 -18.09 3.67
C GLU A 63 14.30 -16.76 4.02
N LEU A 64 14.11 -16.50 5.33
CA LEU A 64 13.52 -15.25 5.81
C LEU A 64 14.47 -14.04 5.78
N VAL A 65 15.77 -14.25 5.59
CA VAL A 65 16.72 -13.13 5.52
C VAL A 65 16.38 -12.20 4.38
N GLY A 66 16.22 -10.92 4.69
CA GLY A 66 15.85 -9.88 3.72
C GLY A 66 14.34 -9.71 3.51
N HIS A 67 13.49 -10.51 4.14
CA HIS A 67 12.05 -10.36 4.11
C HIS A 67 11.52 -9.65 5.38
N PRO A 68 10.76 -8.55 5.28
CA PRO A 68 10.30 -7.77 6.42
C PRO A 68 9.03 -8.32 7.08
N TYR A 69 8.77 -9.62 6.97
CA TYR A 69 7.53 -10.24 7.45
C TYR A 69 7.62 -10.61 8.92
N SER A 70 6.58 -10.33 9.69
CA SER A 70 6.44 -10.76 11.09
C SER A 70 5.76 -12.12 11.23
N ARG A 71 4.96 -12.51 10.25
CA ARG A 71 4.18 -13.75 10.20
C ARG A 71 4.27 -14.33 8.80
N VAL A 72 4.52 -15.64 8.71
CA VAL A 72 4.70 -16.33 7.44
C VAL A 72 3.87 -17.61 7.44
N PRO A 73 2.99 -17.82 6.44
CA PRO A 73 2.28 -19.08 6.28
C PRO A 73 3.24 -20.23 5.96
N LEU A 74 2.93 -21.40 6.49
CA LEU A 74 3.60 -22.66 6.17
C LEU A 74 2.71 -23.50 5.28
N HIS A 75 3.24 -23.93 4.16
CA HIS A 75 2.55 -24.88 3.28
C HIS A 75 3.03 -26.32 3.51
N GLY A 76 2.15 -27.28 3.24
CA GLY A 76 2.45 -28.71 3.22
C GLY A 76 3.22 -29.13 1.96
N ASP A 77 2.92 -30.32 1.47
CA ASP A 77 3.49 -30.84 0.22
C ASP A 77 2.95 -30.05 -1.01
N ASP A 78 1.71 -29.58 -0.92
CA ASP A 78 1.12 -28.66 -1.87
C ASP A 78 1.32 -27.22 -1.37
N ALA A 79 1.76 -26.35 -2.28
CA ALA A 79 1.96 -24.92 -1.99
C ALA A 79 0.66 -24.18 -1.61
N ASP A 80 -0.48 -24.76 -1.98
CA ASP A 80 -1.80 -24.21 -1.71
C ASP A 80 -2.42 -24.71 -0.40
N GLU A 81 -1.85 -25.76 0.18
CA GLU A 81 -2.26 -26.32 1.46
C GLU A 81 -1.53 -25.64 2.61
N ILE A 82 -2.13 -24.60 3.18
CA ILE A 82 -1.55 -23.93 4.35
C ILE A 82 -1.89 -24.68 5.63
N ILE A 83 -0.87 -25.18 6.29
CA ILE A 83 -0.98 -26.01 7.51
C ILE A 83 -0.69 -25.27 8.80
N GLY A 84 -0.11 -24.07 8.74
CA GLY A 84 0.21 -23.27 9.91
C GLY A 84 0.74 -21.88 9.54
N VAL A 85 0.96 -21.07 10.57
CA VAL A 85 1.62 -19.77 10.46
C VAL A 85 2.73 -19.70 11.50
N ILE A 86 3.94 -19.30 11.08
CA ILE A 86 5.02 -19.00 12.03
C ILE A 86 5.08 -17.53 12.36
N HIS A 87 5.46 -17.21 13.59
CA HIS A 87 5.88 -15.88 13.97
C HIS A 87 7.41 -15.82 13.96
N VAL A 88 7.99 -14.83 13.29
CA VAL A 88 9.45 -14.64 13.24
C VAL A 88 10.07 -14.56 14.65
N ARG A 89 9.34 -14.00 15.61
CA ARG A 89 9.77 -13.98 17.01
C ARG A 89 9.93 -15.40 17.60
N ASP A 90 9.02 -16.32 17.28
CA ASP A 90 9.07 -17.71 17.78
C ASP A 90 10.23 -18.46 17.11
N LEU A 91 10.49 -18.18 15.83
CA LEU A 91 11.66 -18.69 15.10
C LEU A 91 12.97 -18.24 15.75
N LEU A 92 13.14 -16.94 16.04
CA LEU A 92 14.33 -16.41 16.72
C LEU A 92 14.51 -16.99 18.11
N SER A 93 13.40 -17.18 18.85
CA SER A 93 13.43 -17.84 20.17
C SER A 93 13.89 -19.28 20.07
N ALA A 94 13.43 -20.03 19.07
CA ALA A 94 13.82 -21.41 18.84
C ALA A 94 15.31 -21.54 18.49
N LEU A 95 15.83 -20.67 17.62
CA LEU A 95 17.27 -20.60 17.33
C LEU A 95 18.12 -20.31 18.57
N SER A 96 17.69 -19.34 19.38
CA SER A 96 18.41 -18.97 20.62
C SER A 96 18.45 -20.09 21.66
N THR A 97 17.52 -21.04 21.59
CA THR A 97 17.43 -22.21 22.48
C THR A 97 18.04 -23.47 21.89
N GLY A 98 18.73 -23.40 20.75
CA GLY A 98 19.45 -24.51 20.12
C GLY A 98 18.53 -25.52 19.41
N LYS A 99 17.32 -25.12 19.02
CA LYS A 99 16.38 -25.97 18.27
C LYS A 99 16.51 -25.82 16.73
N ASP A 100 17.68 -25.43 16.29
CA ASP A 100 18.01 -25.11 14.90
C ASP A 100 17.67 -26.23 13.90
N LYS A 101 17.77 -27.49 14.31
CA LYS A 101 17.53 -28.68 13.48
C LYS A 101 16.10 -29.22 13.53
N ALA A 102 15.26 -28.72 14.44
CA ALA A 102 13.87 -29.15 14.53
C ALA A 102 13.07 -28.64 13.32
N PRO A 103 12.04 -29.38 12.86
CA PRO A 103 11.15 -28.90 11.80
C PRO A 103 10.44 -27.61 12.20
N VAL A 104 10.35 -26.66 11.27
CA VAL A 104 9.73 -25.35 11.52
C VAL A 104 8.25 -25.46 11.90
N VAL A 105 7.58 -26.51 11.47
CA VAL A 105 6.17 -26.79 11.83
C VAL A 105 5.98 -26.97 13.34
N GLU A 106 6.99 -27.39 14.10
CA GLU A 106 6.87 -27.56 15.56
C GLU A 106 6.64 -26.23 16.31
N ILE A 107 7.02 -25.12 15.71
CA ILE A 107 6.83 -23.78 16.29
C ILE A 107 5.69 -23.02 15.61
N SER A 108 4.96 -23.65 14.69
CA SER A 108 3.84 -23.05 14.01
C SER A 108 2.62 -22.92 14.92
N ARG A 109 1.76 -21.99 14.57
CA ARG A 109 0.44 -21.81 15.18
C ARG A 109 -0.63 -22.16 14.17
N ALA A 110 -1.81 -22.50 14.64
CA ALA A 110 -2.95 -22.78 13.79
C ALA A 110 -3.27 -21.56 12.89
N SER A 111 -3.53 -21.82 11.63
CA SER A 111 -4.00 -20.81 10.67
C SER A 111 -5.45 -20.46 10.94
N TYR A 112 -5.80 -19.20 10.72
CA TYR A 112 -7.19 -18.75 10.70
C TYR A 112 -7.60 -18.54 9.25
N PHE A 113 -8.71 -19.13 8.82
CA PHE A 113 -9.18 -19.08 7.45
C PHE A 113 -10.44 -18.23 7.33
N VAL A 114 -10.51 -17.44 6.25
CA VAL A 114 -11.68 -16.62 5.92
C VAL A 114 -12.02 -16.79 4.43
N PRO A 115 -13.31 -16.83 4.05
CA PRO A 115 -13.67 -16.80 2.64
C PRO A 115 -13.38 -15.42 2.03
N GLU A 116 -13.00 -15.40 0.76
CA GLU A 116 -12.73 -14.16 0.03
C GLU A 116 -13.94 -13.21 -0.06
N SER A 117 -15.15 -13.78 -0.04
CA SER A 117 -16.42 -13.04 -0.08
C SER A 117 -16.87 -12.45 1.26
N GLN A 118 -16.15 -12.73 2.35
CA GLN A 118 -16.51 -12.21 3.68
C GLN A 118 -16.30 -10.68 3.74
N SER A 119 -17.22 -9.97 4.44
CA SER A 119 -17.10 -8.53 4.64
C SER A 119 -15.88 -8.18 5.47
N LEU A 120 -15.29 -7.00 5.23
CA LEU A 120 -14.15 -6.51 6.02
C LEU A 120 -14.53 -6.33 7.50
N THR A 121 -15.74 -5.83 7.77
CA THR A 121 -16.25 -5.63 9.14
C THR A 121 -16.30 -6.93 9.94
N ASP A 122 -16.87 -7.99 9.33
CA ASP A 122 -16.93 -9.30 9.98
C ASP A 122 -15.55 -9.91 10.16
N THR A 123 -14.65 -9.69 9.21
CA THR A 123 -13.28 -10.20 9.26
C THR A 123 -12.49 -9.54 10.39
N ILE A 124 -12.58 -8.22 10.57
CA ILE A 124 -11.97 -7.52 11.72
C ILE A 124 -12.52 -8.09 13.04
N ALA A 125 -13.85 -8.21 13.15
CA ALA A 125 -14.49 -8.70 14.36
C ALA A 125 -14.03 -10.14 14.70
N ALA A 126 -13.90 -10.99 13.67
CA ALA A 126 -13.43 -12.35 13.81
C ALA A 126 -11.96 -12.44 14.20
N LEU A 127 -11.06 -11.74 13.52
CA LEU A 127 -9.63 -11.70 13.83
C LEU A 127 -9.38 -11.22 15.28
N ARG A 128 -10.09 -10.16 15.72
CA ARG A 128 -9.98 -9.66 17.10
C ARG A 128 -10.50 -10.65 18.14
N ARG A 129 -11.63 -11.30 17.88
CA ARG A 129 -12.22 -12.29 18.79
C ARG A 129 -11.30 -13.49 18.97
N GLU A 130 -10.75 -14.01 17.88
CA GLU A 130 -9.87 -15.18 17.86
C GLU A 130 -8.40 -14.83 18.16
N ARG A 131 -8.07 -13.54 18.33
CA ARG A 131 -6.71 -13.02 18.59
C ARG A 131 -5.71 -13.35 17.49
N HIS A 132 -6.17 -13.38 16.26
CA HIS A 132 -5.33 -13.48 15.08
C HIS A 132 -5.05 -12.11 14.48
N HIS A 133 -3.88 -11.93 13.87
CA HIS A 133 -3.50 -10.72 13.13
C HIS A 133 -3.37 -10.97 11.62
N LEU A 134 -3.46 -12.25 11.23
CA LEU A 134 -3.38 -12.69 9.84
C LEU A 134 -4.40 -13.80 9.63
N ALA A 135 -5.15 -13.71 8.53
CA ALA A 135 -6.00 -14.78 8.04
C ALA A 135 -5.52 -15.24 6.66
N ILE A 136 -5.66 -16.53 6.42
CA ILE A 136 -5.52 -17.14 5.10
C ILE A 136 -6.87 -17.00 4.40
N VAL A 137 -6.86 -16.41 3.22
CA VAL A 137 -8.06 -16.22 2.40
C VAL A 137 -8.21 -17.43 1.49
N VAL A 138 -9.42 -17.99 1.46
CA VAL A 138 -9.72 -19.21 0.69
C VAL A 138 -10.96 -19.00 -0.18
N ASP A 139 -10.98 -19.74 -1.29
CA ASP A 139 -12.16 -19.88 -2.15
C ASP A 139 -13.18 -20.87 -1.57
N GLU A 140 -14.24 -21.17 -2.33
CA GLU A 140 -15.30 -22.14 -2.00
C GLU A 140 -14.81 -23.60 -1.96
N HIS A 141 -13.63 -23.88 -2.48
CA HIS A 141 -13.00 -25.20 -2.47
C HIS A 141 -11.96 -25.36 -1.37
N GLY A 142 -11.68 -24.28 -0.61
CA GLY A 142 -10.67 -24.25 0.44
C GLY A 142 -9.25 -24.03 -0.08
N VAL A 143 -9.10 -23.63 -1.36
CA VAL A 143 -7.82 -23.30 -1.95
C VAL A 143 -7.41 -21.89 -1.52
N MET A 144 -6.13 -21.70 -1.21
CA MET A 144 -5.59 -20.41 -0.81
C MET A 144 -5.61 -19.41 -1.98
N GLU A 145 -6.33 -18.32 -1.82
CA GLU A 145 -6.37 -17.19 -2.75
C GLU A 145 -5.45 -16.02 -2.33
N GLY A 146 -5.12 -15.95 -1.04
CA GLY A 146 -4.27 -14.89 -0.52
C GLY A 146 -4.19 -14.87 0.99
N ILE A 147 -3.74 -13.74 1.51
CA ILE A 147 -3.75 -13.43 2.94
C ILE A 147 -4.32 -12.04 3.18
N VAL A 148 -4.89 -11.83 4.35
CA VAL A 148 -5.27 -10.51 4.82
C VAL A 148 -4.80 -10.33 6.25
N THR A 149 -4.26 -9.15 6.59
CA THR A 149 -3.85 -8.81 7.95
C THR A 149 -4.81 -7.83 8.59
N LEU A 150 -4.82 -7.79 9.92
CA LEU A 150 -5.61 -6.80 10.65
C LEU A 150 -5.14 -5.38 10.32
N GLU A 151 -3.86 -5.21 10.08
CA GLU A 151 -3.21 -3.98 9.68
C GLU A 151 -3.76 -3.49 8.33
N ASP A 152 -3.83 -4.35 7.30
CA ASP A 152 -4.41 -4.01 5.98
C ASP A 152 -5.87 -3.57 6.10
N LEU A 153 -6.66 -4.31 6.89
CA LEU A 153 -8.08 -3.98 7.10
C LEU A 153 -8.28 -2.65 7.82
N MET A 154 -7.41 -2.32 8.78
CA MET A 154 -7.47 -1.05 9.49
C MET A 154 -7.00 0.12 8.60
N GLU A 155 -6.03 -0.12 7.71
CA GLU A 155 -5.57 0.87 6.74
C GLU A 155 -6.70 1.30 5.79
N GLU A 156 -7.56 0.36 5.33
CA GLU A 156 -8.72 0.71 4.51
C GLU A 156 -9.72 1.60 5.25
N LEU A 157 -9.92 1.38 6.55
CA LEU A 157 -10.87 2.16 7.35
C LEU A 157 -10.31 3.53 7.73
N VAL A 158 -9.07 3.58 8.24
CA VAL A 158 -8.48 4.79 8.82
C VAL A 158 -7.67 5.56 7.78
N GLY A 159 -7.16 4.87 6.74
CA GLY A 159 -6.15 5.38 5.82
C GLY A 159 -4.76 5.33 6.40
N GLU A 160 -3.80 5.92 5.72
CA GLU A 160 -2.47 6.11 6.29
C GLU A 160 -2.62 6.92 7.59
N ILE A 161 -2.24 6.31 8.72
CA ILE A 161 -2.25 7.00 10.02
C ILE A 161 -1.03 7.91 10.01
N TYR A 162 -1.26 9.20 9.82
CA TYR A 162 -0.23 10.19 10.06
C TYR A 162 -0.06 10.33 11.58
N ASP A 163 1.17 10.18 12.09
CA ASP A 163 1.51 10.48 13.48
C ASP A 163 1.32 11.99 13.71
N GLU A 164 0.94 12.41 14.93
CA GLU A 164 0.77 13.83 15.29
C GLU A 164 2.06 14.66 15.06
N SER A 165 3.20 13.99 14.87
CA SER A 165 4.48 14.58 14.46
C SER A 165 4.68 14.63 12.95
N ASP A 166 3.86 13.92 12.18
CA ASP A 166 3.84 14.05 10.73
C ASP A 166 3.06 15.32 10.40
N ILE A 167 3.77 16.34 10.01
CA ILE A 167 3.18 17.53 9.37
C ILE A 167 2.29 16.96 8.27
N ALA A 168 0.96 17.25 8.32
CA ALA A 168 0.04 16.83 7.27
C ALA A 168 0.72 17.07 5.93
N PRO A 169 0.88 16.07 5.06
CA PRO A 169 1.61 16.24 3.84
C PRO A 169 0.99 17.43 3.14
N GLN A 170 1.74 18.51 2.99
CA GLN A 170 1.27 19.60 2.14
C GLN A 170 1.25 18.97 0.75
N GLU A 171 0.08 18.90 0.14
CA GLU A 171 -0.09 18.35 -1.22
C GLU A 171 1.04 18.81 -2.14
N MET A 172 1.58 19.98 -1.85
CA MET A 172 2.69 20.59 -2.55
C MET A 172 3.55 21.41 -1.58
N THR A 173 4.85 21.11 -1.51
CA THR A 173 5.82 21.84 -0.67
C THR A 173 6.86 22.53 -1.56
N PRO A 174 6.79 23.86 -1.72
CA PRO A 174 7.79 24.61 -2.49
C PRO A 174 9.20 24.47 -1.90
N GLN A 175 10.18 24.14 -2.74
CA GLN A 175 11.60 24.07 -2.39
C GLN A 175 12.43 25.16 -3.11
N GLY A 176 11.76 26.21 -3.60
CA GLY A 176 12.34 27.32 -4.37
C GLY A 176 11.42 27.71 -5.51
N ALA A 177 11.74 28.74 -6.29
CA ALA A 177 10.89 29.22 -7.40
C ALA A 177 10.72 28.17 -8.53
N ASP A 178 11.72 27.32 -8.75
CA ASP A 178 11.77 26.33 -9.83
C ASP A 178 11.74 24.88 -9.34
N CYS A 179 11.40 24.64 -8.08
CA CYS A 179 11.43 23.32 -7.48
C CYS A 179 10.33 23.15 -6.44
N VAL A 180 9.59 22.03 -6.52
CA VAL A 180 8.50 21.70 -5.60
C VAL A 180 8.45 20.20 -5.35
N SER A 181 8.25 19.78 -4.11
CA SER A 181 7.85 18.41 -3.77
C SER A 181 6.32 18.33 -3.77
N ILE A 182 5.77 17.30 -4.40
CA ILE A 182 4.32 17.11 -4.53
C ILE A 182 3.95 15.65 -4.35
N GLU A 183 2.81 15.41 -3.70
CA GLU A 183 2.26 14.08 -3.57
C GLU A 183 1.75 13.53 -4.91
N GLY A 184 1.95 12.24 -5.13
CA GLY A 184 1.49 11.58 -6.35
C GLY A 184 -0.03 11.59 -6.53
N ALA A 185 -0.80 11.75 -5.45
CA ALA A 185 -2.26 11.83 -5.48
C ALA A 185 -2.79 13.22 -5.80
N SER A 186 -1.96 14.27 -5.66
CA SER A 186 -2.35 15.66 -5.90
C SER A 186 -2.68 15.90 -7.37
N GLU A 187 -3.57 16.85 -7.64
CA GLU A 187 -3.95 17.23 -9.01
C GLU A 187 -2.83 17.98 -9.74
N ILE A 188 -2.65 17.69 -11.05
CA ILE A 188 -1.64 18.39 -11.87
C ILE A 188 -1.93 19.89 -11.99
N ARG A 189 -3.18 20.32 -11.79
CA ARG A 189 -3.58 21.73 -11.74
C ARG A 189 -2.70 22.54 -10.76
N LEU A 190 -2.30 21.95 -9.63
CA LEU A 190 -1.41 22.62 -8.66
C LEU A 190 -0.02 22.93 -9.25
N LEU A 191 0.49 22.01 -10.10
CA LEU A 191 1.76 22.24 -10.81
C LEU A 191 1.61 23.28 -11.92
N GLU A 192 0.50 23.23 -12.67
CA GLU A 192 0.19 24.20 -13.71
C GLU A 192 0.12 25.61 -13.14
N GLU A 193 -0.59 25.80 -12.03
CA GLU A 193 -0.68 27.08 -11.32
C GLU A 193 0.66 27.53 -10.73
N TYR A 194 1.45 26.61 -10.15
CA TYR A 194 2.73 26.95 -9.52
C TYR A 194 3.81 27.36 -10.53
N PHE A 195 3.90 26.63 -11.64
CA PHE A 195 4.92 26.88 -12.66
C PHE A 195 4.46 27.76 -13.80
N ASP A 196 3.18 28.16 -13.85
CA ASP A 196 2.55 28.92 -14.95
C ASP A 196 2.80 28.22 -16.31
N VAL A 197 2.33 26.96 -16.42
CA VAL A 197 2.47 26.11 -17.61
C VAL A 197 1.20 25.28 -17.81
N ASP A 198 0.99 24.82 -19.04
CA ASP A 198 -0.01 23.80 -19.37
C ASP A 198 0.71 22.44 -19.48
N LEU A 199 0.24 21.44 -18.73
CA LEU A 199 0.74 20.07 -18.77
C LEU A 199 -0.19 19.17 -19.59
N SER A 200 0.33 18.08 -20.11
CA SER A 200 -0.50 17.08 -20.80
C SER A 200 -1.40 16.35 -19.80
N GLY A 201 -2.68 16.20 -20.13
CA GLY A 201 -3.68 15.56 -19.30
C GLY A 201 -4.83 16.48 -18.95
N LYS A 202 -5.66 16.07 -18.01
CA LYS A 202 -6.73 16.92 -17.45
C LYS A 202 -6.23 17.56 -16.16
N PRO A 203 -6.56 18.82 -15.88
CA PRO A 203 -6.16 19.50 -14.64
C PRO A 203 -6.51 18.72 -13.34
N THR A 204 -7.56 17.87 -13.40
CA THR A 204 -8.00 17.00 -12.30
C THR A 204 -7.31 15.63 -12.27
N ASP A 205 -6.44 15.32 -13.22
CA ASP A 205 -5.66 14.08 -13.18
C ASP A 205 -4.59 14.18 -12.08
N SER A 206 -4.30 13.05 -11.41
CA SER A 206 -3.26 13.04 -10.39
C SER A 206 -1.86 13.11 -11.01
N VAL A 207 -0.91 13.68 -10.29
CA VAL A 207 0.52 13.71 -10.66
C VAL A 207 1.05 12.31 -10.93
N SER A 208 0.67 11.33 -10.10
CA SER A 208 1.02 9.91 -10.32
C SER A 208 0.52 9.41 -11.67
N ARG A 209 -0.73 9.72 -12.04
CA ARG A 209 -1.30 9.33 -13.33
C ARG A 209 -0.56 10.00 -14.49
N TRP A 210 -0.34 11.30 -14.42
CA TRP A 210 0.40 12.05 -15.42
C TRP A 210 1.79 11.46 -15.67
N VAL A 211 2.54 11.15 -14.60
CA VAL A 211 3.86 10.51 -14.72
C VAL A 211 3.73 9.12 -15.33
N LEU A 212 2.78 8.28 -14.87
CA LEU A 212 2.62 6.90 -15.32
C LEU A 212 2.19 6.80 -16.79
N GLU A 213 1.38 7.73 -17.30
CA GLU A 213 1.00 7.78 -18.72
C GLU A 213 2.21 7.96 -19.64
N HIS A 214 3.25 8.66 -19.17
CA HIS A 214 4.48 8.87 -19.93
C HIS A 214 5.47 7.72 -19.80
N ILE A 215 5.68 7.20 -18.59
CA ILE A 215 6.71 6.18 -18.36
C ILE A 215 6.21 4.74 -18.50
N GLN A 216 4.87 4.55 -18.52
CA GLN A 216 4.17 3.27 -18.72
C GLN A 216 4.60 2.13 -17.76
N ARG A 217 5.14 2.46 -16.61
CA ARG A 217 5.49 1.55 -15.51
C ARG A 217 5.54 2.30 -14.19
N ILE A 218 5.45 1.57 -13.09
CA ILE A 218 5.66 2.18 -11.77
C ILE A 218 7.17 2.31 -11.54
N PRO A 219 7.67 3.53 -11.27
CA PRO A 219 9.09 3.74 -10.96
C PRO A 219 9.40 3.28 -9.53
N VAL A 220 10.69 3.10 -9.24
CA VAL A 220 11.18 2.93 -7.88
C VAL A 220 11.66 4.26 -7.29
N ALA A 221 11.81 4.31 -5.97
CA ALA A 221 12.40 5.49 -5.33
C ALA A 221 13.81 5.78 -5.88
N ASP A 222 14.17 7.05 -5.90
CA ASP A 222 15.42 7.60 -6.43
C ASP A 222 15.60 7.52 -7.96
N GLU A 223 14.61 7.03 -8.72
CA GLU A 223 14.62 7.18 -10.18
C GLU A 223 14.34 8.63 -10.58
N ILE A 224 14.98 9.07 -11.68
CA ILE A 224 14.86 10.42 -12.22
C ILE A 224 14.35 10.35 -13.65
N PHE A 225 13.30 11.12 -13.95
CA PHE A 225 12.73 11.25 -15.30
C PHE A 225 12.75 12.69 -15.76
N ASN A 226 12.75 12.89 -17.08
CA ASN A 226 12.57 14.20 -17.69
C ASN A 226 11.27 14.19 -18.49
N LEU A 227 10.30 14.99 -18.06
CA LEU A 227 8.98 15.11 -18.70
C LEU A 227 8.63 16.57 -18.89
N GLU A 228 8.21 16.93 -20.11
CA GLU A 228 7.63 18.24 -20.43
C GLU A 228 8.43 19.47 -19.93
N GLY A 229 9.77 19.35 -19.89
CA GLY A 229 10.64 20.44 -19.42
C GLY A 229 10.94 20.43 -17.94
N PHE A 230 10.53 19.37 -17.25
CA PHE A 230 10.83 19.16 -15.83
C PHE A 230 11.70 17.93 -15.62
N GLU A 231 12.56 17.98 -14.62
CA GLU A 231 13.26 16.85 -14.03
C GLU A 231 12.44 16.35 -12.82
N LEU A 232 12.14 15.05 -12.77
CA LEU A 232 11.27 14.43 -11.78
C LEU A 232 12.00 13.31 -11.02
N PRO A 233 12.77 13.62 -9.97
CA PRO A 233 13.22 12.61 -9.02
C PRO A 233 12.05 12.05 -8.22
N VAL A 234 11.89 10.73 -8.22
CA VAL A 234 10.88 10.03 -7.42
C VAL A 234 11.38 9.91 -6.00
N LEU A 235 10.79 10.64 -5.07
CA LEU A 235 11.20 10.63 -3.67
C LEU A 235 10.68 9.40 -2.94
N ARG A 236 9.41 9.04 -3.17
CA ARG A 236 8.77 7.86 -2.58
C ARG A 236 7.85 7.18 -3.58
N ALA A 237 8.00 5.87 -3.72
CA ALA A 237 7.09 5.02 -4.50
C ALA A 237 6.96 3.65 -3.83
N ASN A 238 5.83 2.99 -4.08
CA ASN A 238 5.61 1.61 -3.70
C ASN A 238 5.27 0.78 -4.97
N PRO A 239 5.16 -0.55 -4.91
CA PRO A 239 4.88 -1.38 -6.09
C PRO A 239 3.57 -1.07 -6.82
N ARG A 240 2.69 -0.24 -6.26
CA ARG A 240 1.37 0.08 -6.82
C ARG A 240 1.22 1.52 -7.29
N LYS A 241 1.94 2.47 -6.67
CA LYS A 241 1.76 3.91 -6.93
C LYS A 241 3.04 4.71 -6.63
N ILE A 242 3.09 5.90 -7.20
CA ILE A 242 4.04 6.94 -6.83
C ILE A 242 3.42 7.71 -5.65
N ASN A 243 4.16 7.80 -4.54
CA ASN A 243 3.69 8.51 -3.35
C ASN A 243 4.11 9.98 -3.38
N GLU A 244 5.36 10.27 -3.78
CA GLU A 244 5.89 11.63 -3.77
C GLU A 244 6.96 11.81 -4.85
N VAL A 245 6.91 12.93 -5.56
CA VAL A 245 7.90 13.33 -6.58
C VAL A 245 8.39 14.75 -6.30
N LEU A 246 9.66 14.97 -6.57
CA LEU A 246 10.21 16.33 -6.70
C LEU A 246 10.05 16.76 -8.15
N ILE A 247 9.50 17.95 -8.39
CA ILE A 247 9.37 18.53 -9.72
C ILE A 247 10.33 19.71 -9.78
N ARG A 248 11.31 19.64 -10.67
CA ARG A 248 12.30 20.69 -10.88
C ARG A 248 12.23 21.18 -12.32
N ARG A 249 12.01 22.49 -12.54
CA ARG A 249 12.04 23.08 -13.87
C ARG A 249 13.45 23.00 -14.44
N LEU A 250 13.60 22.46 -15.64
CA LEU A 250 14.88 22.48 -16.36
C LEU A 250 15.13 23.89 -16.86
N SER A 251 16.23 24.52 -16.40
CA SER A 251 16.65 25.83 -16.88
C SER A 251 16.87 25.74 -18.38
N GLY A 252 16.24 26.61 -19.16
CA GLY A 252 16.25 26.57 -20.62
C GLY A 252 17.66 26.67 -21.22
N GLY A 253 18.22 25.51 -21.51
CA GLY A 253 19.39 25.28 -22.30
C GLY A 253 19.03 24.31 -23.44
N ASP A 254 19.03 24.82 -24.68
CA ASP A 254 18.94 24.09 -25.94
C ASP A 254 17.59 23.48 -26.36
N ARG A 255 16.67 24.34 -26.80
CA ARG A 255 15.87 24.00 -27.97
C ARG A 255 16.79 24.03 -29.21
N ASN A 256 17.46 22.89 -29.51
CA ASN A 256 17.83 22.47 -30.88
C ASN A 256 18.93 21.41 -30.86
N SER A 257 18.57 20.15 -31.04
CA SER A 257 19.38 19.24 -31.87
C SER A 257 18.72 17.86 -31.94
N SER A 258 17.71 17.70 -32.78
CA SER A 258 17.32 16.41 -33.33
C SER A 258 16.57 16.60 -34.63
N SER A 259 17.20 17.22 -35.60
CA SER A 259 16.91 17.06 -37.01
C SER A 259 18.16 17.39 -37.78
N GLU A 260 18.86 16.37 -38.18
CA GLU A 260 19.70 16.18 -39.35
C GLU A 260 20.83 15.18 -39.05
N ASN A 261 20.65 13.94 -39.50
CA ASN A 261 21.53 13.29 -40.47
C ASN A 261 21.08 11.87 -40.76
N ALA A 262 20.70 11.74 -42.05
CA ALA A 262 20.91 10.65 -43.02
C ALA A 262 20.68 9.23 -42.57
#